data_155016ced65cf3f58dd7bc1b5fa97a21
#
_entry.id   155016ced65cf3f58dd7bc1b5fa97a21
#
_cell.length_a   1.000
_cell.length_b   1.000
_cell.length_c   1.000
_cell.angle_alpha   90.00
_cell.angle_beta   90.00
_cell.angle_gamma   90.00
#
_symmetry.space_group_name_H-M   'P 1'
#
loop_
_entity.id
_entity.type
_entity.pdbx_description
1 polymer ?
#
loop_
_entity_poly.entity_id
_entity_poly.type
_entity_poly.pdbx_seq_one_letter_code
_entity_poly.pdbx_strand_id
1 'polypeptide(L)'
;MRVTENLQKAIGNTPLIRLRAASEATGCEILGKAEFMNPGQSVKDRAALFIIHDAIAKGQLRPGGTIVEGTAGNTGIGLALVGASMGFKTVIVIPETQSQEKKDMLRLAGAELIQVPAVPYANPNNYVKYSGRLAERLAQSDPNGAIWANQFDNVANRQAHVETTGPEVWDQTDGKVDGFICAVGSGGTLAGVGEALQPRGVRMGLADPEGSGLYKLYTGKDAGGNSITEGIGQGRITTNLDGFEPDVCYKIPDAEALPIVFDLLQHEGLCLGGSSGINIAGAMRMARDMGPGHTIVTILCDYGTRYQSKLFNPEFLAEKGLPVPDWLDRAPASIPGVFEDVE
;
A
#
# COMPACT_ATOMS: atom_id res chain seq x y z
N MET A 1 27.93 8.37 -15.71
CA MET A 1 26.80 7.50 -16.08
C MET A 1 25.96 7.29 -14.81
N ARG A 2 24.67 7.54 -14.83
CA ARG A 2 23.78 7.23 -13.69
C ARG A 2 23.17 5.84 -13.90
N VAL A 3 23.75 4.82 -13.30
CA VAL A 3 23.31 3.43 -13.44
C VAL A 3 22.95 2.92 -12.05
N THR A 4 21.75 2.33 -11.92
CA THR A 4 21.31 1.64 -10.71
C THR A 4 21.86 0.22 -10.73
N GLU A 5 22.59 -0.19 -9.70
CA GLU A 5 23.32 -1.46 -9.66
C GLU A 5 22.40 -2.69 -9.66
N ASN A 6 21.27 -2.58 -8.94
CA ASN A 6 20.34 -3.68 -8.73
C ASN A 6 18.95 -3.17 -8.37
N LEU A 7 17.98 -4.10 -8.24
CA LEU A 7 16.60 -3.78 -7.91
C LEU A 7 16.47 -3.09 -6.55
N GLN A 8 17.27 -3.47 -5.55
CA GLN A 8 17.18 -2.91 -4.20
C GLN A 8 17.48 -1.40 -4.20
N LYS A 9 18.43 -0.96 -5.05
CA LYS A 9 18.80 0.46 -5.22
C LYS A 9 17.79 1.26 -6.05
N ALA A 10 16.84 0.58 -6.69
CA ALA A 10 15.74 1.22 -7.42
C ALA A 10 14.51 1.43 -6.54
N ILE A 11 14.49 0.90 -5.31
CA ILE A 11 13.40 1.08 -4.34
C ILE A 11 13.60 2.42 -3.62
N GLY A 12 12.52 3.17 -3.49
CA GLY A 12 12.56 4.50 -2.88
C GLY A 12 12.90 5.61 -3.88
N ASN A 13 13.19 6.79 -3.37
CA ASN A 13 13.37 8.02 -4.16
C ASN A 13 12.24 8.25 -5.17
N THR A 14 11.04 7.80 -4.83
CA THR A 14 9.86 7.99 -5.66
C THR A 14 9.52 9.49 -5.75
N PRO A 15 9.04 10.00 -6.89
CA PRO A 15 8.74 11.41 -7.00
C PRO A 15 7.50 11.82 -6.19
N LEU A 16 7.38 13.10 -5.87
CA LEU A 16 6.13 13.74 -5.52
C LEU A 16 5.43 14.20 -6.79
N ILE A 17 4.16 13.88 -6.93
CA ILE A 17 3.31 14.31 -8.04
C ILE A 17 2.26 15.28 -7.49
N ARG A 18 2.17 16.49 -8.08
CA ARG A 18 1.10 17.43 -7.75
C ARG A 18 -0.23 16.91 -8.26
N LEU A 19 -1.19 16.75 -7.38
CA LEU A 19 -2.54 16.32 -7.71
C LEU A 19 -3.37 17.57 -8.04
N ARG A 20 -3.52 17.84 -9.32
CA ARG A 20 -4.07 19.11 -9.82
C ARG A 20 -5.49 19.37 -9.30
N ALA A 21 -6.42 18.46 -9.54
CA ALA A 21 -7.82 18.63 -9.15
C ALA A 21 -7.98 18.81 -7.62
N ALA A 22 -7.28 18.00 -6.83
CA ALA A 22 -7.31 18.10 -5.36
C ALA A 22 -6.71 19.42 -4.86
N SER A 23 -5.62 19.89 -5.47
CA SER A 23 -4.97 21.16 -5.13
C SER A 23 -5.87 22.35 -5.46
N GLU A 24 -6.44 22.39 -6.65
CA GLU A 24 -7.35 23.47 -7.08
C GLU A 24 -8.62 23.52 -6.21
N ALA A 25 -9.19 22.36 -5.87
CA ALA A 25 -10.39 22.29 -5.04
C ALA A 25 -10.19 22.73 -3.58
N THR A 26 -8.95 22.75 -3.09
CA THR A 26 -8.63 23.07 -1.69
C THR A 26 -7.87 24.39 -1.51
N GLY A 27 -7.26 24.91 -2.57
CA GLY A 27 -6.34 26.04 -2.48
C GLY A 27 -5.02 25.71 -1.78
N CYS A 28 -4.70 24.41 -1.62
CA CYS A 28 -3.47 23.88 -1.05
C CYS A 28 -2.63 23.18 -2.13
N GLU A 29 -1.36 22.94 -1.88
CA GLU A 29 -0.56 22.02 -2.67
C GLU A 29 -0.75 20.60 -2.14
N ILE A 30 -1.55 19.78 -2.84
CA ILE A 30 -1.74 18.36 -2.52
C ILE A 30 -0.77 17.55 -3.37
N LEU A 31 0.19 16.89 -2.71
CA LEU A 31 1.24 16.14 -3.35
C LEU A 31 1.11 14.65 -3.03
N GLY A 32 1.19 13.81 -4.05
CA GLY A 32 1.17 12.36 -3.92
C GLY A 32 2.57 11.78 -4.03
N LYS A 33 3.04 11.08 -3.00
CA LYS A 33 4.28 10.30 -3.04
C LYS A 33 4.06 9.06 -3.88
N ALA A 34 4.68 8.96 -5.05
CA ALA A 34 4.38 8.00 -6.11
C ALA A 34 4.95 6.59 -5.81
N GLU A 35 4.49 5.94 -4.74
CA GLU A 35 4.99 4.64 -4.31
C GLU A 35 4.65 3.49 -5.29
N PHE A 36 3.69 3.69 -6.20
CA PHE A 36 3.42 2.79 -7.32
C PHE A 36 4.57 2.71 -8.33
N MET A 37 5.54 3.63 -8.27
CA MET A 37 6.73 3.64 -9.14
C MET A 37 7.89 2.79 -8.59
N ASN A 38 7.77 2.21 -7.40
CA ASN A 38 8.71 1.20 -6.96
C ASN A 38 8.70 -0.03 -7.91
N PRO A 39 9.78 -0.83 -7.98
CA PRO A 39 9.86 -2.00 -8.87
C PRO A 39 8.71 -3.01 -8.75
N GLY A 40 8.22 -3.27 -7.53
CA GLY A 40 7.05 -4.09 -7.25
C GLY A 40 5.73 -3.32 -7.32
N GLN A 41 5.75 -2.08 -7.83
CA GLN A 41 4.61 -1.21 -8.05
C GLN A 41 3.80 -0.89 -6.79
N SER A 42 4.45 -0.84 -5.63
CA SER A 42 3.78 -0.44 -4.40
C SER A 42 4.71 0.05 -3.29
N VAL A 43 4.11 0.70 -2.30
CA VAL A 43 4.79 1.13 -1.06
C VAL A 43 5.42 -0.03 -0.27
N LYS A 44 4.99 -1.27 -0.51
CA LYS A 44 5.44 -2.44 0.25
C LYS A 44 6.85 -2.90 -0.10
N ASP A 45 7.41 -2.45 -1.21
CA ASP A 45 8.79 -2.75 -1.59
C ASP A 45 9.77 -2.21 -0.55
N ARG A 46 9.50 -1.04 0.03
CA ARG A 46 10.32 -0.46 1.10
C ARG A 46 10.33 -1.35 2.35
N ALA A 47 9.15 -1.76 2.80
CA ALA A 47 9.01 -2.66 3.94
C ALA A 47 9.71 -3.99 3.68
N ALA A 48 9.53 -4.59 2.50
CA ALA A 48 10.17 -5.83 2.11
C ALA A 48 11.70 -5.73 2.17
N LEU A 49 12.27 -4.66 1.62
CA LEU A 49 13.72 -4.42 1.63
C LEU A 49 14.28 -4.35 3.05
N PHE A 50 13.65 -3.55 3.92
CA PHE A 50 14.13 -3.35 5.28
C PHE A 50 13.95 -4.59 6.17
N ILE A 51 12.85 -5.31 6.03
CA ILE A 51 12.62 -6.58 6.73
C ILE A 51 13.71 -7.61 6.38
N ILE A 52 14.06 -7.72 5.10
CA ILE A 52 15.10 -8.65 4.66
C ILE A 52 16.47 -8.21 5.15
N HIS A 53 16.82 -6.93 5.04
CA HIS A 53 18.09 -6.40 5.55
C HIS A 53 18.23 -6.57 7.07
N ASP A 54 17.19 -6.31 7.83
CA ASP A 54 17.17 -6.52 9.28
C ASP A 54 17.42 -7.98 9.66
N ALA A 55 16.77 -8.91 8.95
CA ALA A 55 16.97 -10.34 9.16
C ALA A 55 18.41 -10.80 8.84
N ILE A 56 19.00 -10.25 7.79
CA ILE A 56 20.42 -10.52 7.44
C ILE A 56 21.34 -9.96 8.54
N ALA A 57 21.13 -8.72 8.96
CA ALA A 57 21.92 -8.06 10.00
C ALA A 57 21.86 -8.81 11.34
N LYS A 58 20.71 -9.40 11.67
CA LYS A 58 20.52 -10.26 12.86
C LYS A 58 21.06 -11.70 12.70
N GLY A 59 21.59 -12.06 11.53
CA GLY A 59 22.08 -13.40 11.22
C GLY A 59 20.99 -14.48 11.09
N GLN A 60 19.73 -14.07 10.97
CA GLN A 60 18.55 -14.95 10.85
C GLN A 60 18.36 -15.49 9.43
N LEU A 61 18.91 -14.79 8.44
CA LEU A 61 18.77 -15.09 7.02
C LEU A 61 20.15 -15.02 6.34
N ARG A 62 20.53 -16.09 5.63
CA ARG A 62 21.76 -16.20 4.85
C ARG A 62 21.42 -16.49 3.38
N PRO A 63 22.32 -16.25 2.42
CA PRO A 63 22.05 -16.54 1.01
C PRO A 63 21.47 -17.95 0.79
N GLY A 64 20.36 -18.04 0.06
CA GLY A 64 19.59 -19.27 -0.14
C GLY A 64 18.55 -19.58 0.93
N GLY A 65 18.46 -18.80 2.00
CA GLY A 65 17.44 -18.94 3.05
C GLY A 65 16.05 -18.56 2.58
N THR A 66 15.06 -18.76 3.45
CA THR A 66 13.63 -18.69 3.10
C THR A 66 12.90 -17.56 3.84
N ILE A 67 12.17 -16.75 3.10
CA ILE A 67 11.28 -15.70 3.62
C ILE A 67 9.85 -16.21 3.56
N VAL A 68 9.12 -16.16 4.67
CA VAL A 68 7.72 -16.62 4.75
C VAL A 68 6.82 -15.45 5.14
N GLU A 69 5.69 -15.30 4.45
CA GLU A 69 4.66 -14.32 4.82
C GLU A 69 3.24 -14.84 4.53
N GLY A 70 2.31 -14.47 5.38
CA GLY A 70 0.87 -14.71 5.19
C GLY A 70 0.20 -13.49 4.57
N THR A 71 0.10 -13.45 3.25
CA THR A 71 -0.47 -12.30 2.54
C THR A 71 -1.02 -12.66 1.16
N ALA A 72 -2.03 -11.94 0.72
CA ALA A 72 -2.57 -12.03 -0.64
C ALA A 72 -2.29 -10.77 -1.49
N GLY A 73 -1.44 -9.87 -1.00
CA GLY A 73 -1.27 -8.54 -1.60
C GLY A 73 0.18 -8.14 -1.86
N ASN A 74 0.37 -6.84 -1.94
CA ASN A 74 1.61 -6.17 -2.32
C ASN A 74 2.84 -6.58 -1.50
N THR A 75 2.66 -6.91 -0.22
CA THR A 75 3.79 -7.35 0.62
C THR A 75 4.43 -8.64 0.10
N GLY A 76 3.60 -9.59 -0.34
CA GLY A 76 4.10 -10.84 -0.95
C GLY A 76 4.88 -10.57 -2.23
N ILE A 77 4.40 -9.64 -3.06
CA ILE A 77 5.08 -9.25 -4.30
C ILE A 77 6.43 -8.59 -3.99
N GLY A 78 6.45 -7.62 -3.08
CA GLY A 78 7.68 -6.93 -2.67
C GLY A 78 8.71 -7.90 -2.09
N LEU A 79 8.29 -8.79 -1.16
CA LEU A 79 9.17 -9.82 -0.58
C LEU A 79 9.72 -10.78 -1.64
N ALA A 80 8.89 -11.19 -2.60
CA ALA A 80 9.32 -12.11 -3.65
C ALA A 80 10.36 -11.46 -4.59
N LEU A 81 10.10 -10.24 -5.06
CA LEU A 81 11.02 -9.53 -5.97
C LEU A 81 12.33 -9.16 -5.28
N VAL A 82 12.27 -8.60 -4.08
CA VAL A 82 13.47 -8.23 -3.31
C VAL A 82 14.23 -9.50 -2.92
N GLY A 83 13.53 -10.51 -2.41
CA GLY A 83 14.12 -11.80 -2.04
C GLY A 83 14.85 -12.46 -3.20
N ALA A 84 14.20 -12.56 -4.36
CA ALA A 84 14.81 -13.11 -5.58
C ALA A 84 16.06 -12.32 -6.00
N SER A 85 16.03 -10.98 -5.92
CA SER A 85 17.17 -10.13 -6.29
C SER A 85 18.37 -10.30 -5.34
N MET A 86 18.15 -10.88 -4.16
CA MET A 86 19.19 -11.15 -3.14
C MET A 86 19.50 -12.64 -2.97
N GLY A 87 18.91 -13.51 -3.80
CA GLY A 87 19.15 -14.95 -3.77
C GLY A 87 18.42 -15.71 -2.65
N PHE A 88 17.29 -15.18 -2.16
CA PHE A 88 16.41 -15.82 -1.18
C PHE A 88 15.22 -16.49 -1.85
N LYS A 89 14.68 -17.50 -1.18
CA LYS A 89 13.38 -18.10 -1.52
C LYS A 89 12.27 -17.34 -0.80
N THR A 90 11.11 -17.21 -1.44
CA THR A 90 9.95 -16.59 -0.83
C THR A 90 8.76 -17.53 -0.87
N VAL A 91 8.19 -17.84 0.28
CA VAL A 91 7.01 -18.68 0.45
C VAL A 91 5.85 -17.80 0.96
N ILE A 92 4.79 -17.73 0.19
CA ILE A 92 3.60 -16.98 0.55
C ILE A 92 2.45 -17.93 0.90
N VAL A 93 1.93 -17.78 2.11
CA VAL A 93 0.73 -18.48 2.55
C VAL A 93 -0.49 -17.64 2.23
N ILE A 94 -1.44 -18.21 1.49
CA ILE A 94 -2.60 -17.49 0.95
C ILE A 94 -3.87 -18.31 1.13
N PRO A 95 -5.04 -17.70 1.47
CA PRO A 95 -6.31 -18.40 1.45
C PRO A 95 -6.66 -18.92 0.06
N GLU A 96 -7.15 -20.15 -0.03
CA GLU A 96 -7.56 -20.77 -1.29
C GLU A 96 -8.67 -19.99 -2.02
N THR A 97 -9.48 -19.23 -1.27
CA THR A 97 -10.58 -18.39 -1.77
C THR A 97 -10.13 -17.09 -2.45
N GLN A 98 -8.83 -16.78 -2.41
CA GLN A 98 -8.33 -15.60 -3.12
C GLN A 98 -8.44 -15.78 -4.64
N SER A 99 -8.62 -14.66 -5.36
CA SER A 99 -8.75 -14.68 -6.80
C SER A 99 -7.52 -15.28 -7.49
N GLN A 100 -7.75 -15.93 -8.64
CA GLN A 100 -6.67 -16.50 -9.43
C GLN A 100 -5.65 -15.44 -9.85
N GLU A 101 -6.11 -14.24 -10.21
CA GLU A 101 -5.28 -13.09 -10.54
C GLU A 101 -4.23 -12.78 -9.47
N LYS A 102 -4.61 -12.75 -8.18
CA LYS A 102 -3.67 -12.52 -7.07
C LYS A 102 -2.63 -13.64 -6.93
N LYS A 103 -3.07 -14.88 -7.09
CA LYS A 103 -2.19 -16.05 -7.05
C LYS A 103 -1.16 -16.00 -8.18
N ASP A 104 -1.60 -15.63 -9.37
CA ASP A 104 -0.74 -15.56 -10.56
C ASP A 104 0.26 -14.40 -10.46
N MET A 105 -0.16 -13.25 -9.92
CA MET A 105 0.77 -12.14 -9.65
C MET A 105 1.88 -12.52 -8.67
N LEU A 106 1.55 -13.24 -7.59
CA LEU A 106 2.56 -13.69 -6.63
C LEU A 106 3.51 -14.72 -7.24
N ARG A 107 3.00 -15.67 -8.04
CA ARG A 107 3.84 -16.64 -8.76
C ARG A 107 4.75 -15.95 -9.78
N LEU A 108 4.21 -14.99 -10.54
CA LEU A 108 4.99 -14.20 -11.51
C LEU A 108 6.12 -13.43 -10.83
N ALA A 109 5.90 -12.93 -9.61
CA ALA A 109 6.94 -12.30 -8.80
C ALA A 109 7.99 -13.29 -8.25
N GLY A 110 7.81 -14.61 -8.44
CA GLY A 110 8.74 -15.65 -8.02
C GLY A 110 8.43 -16.30 -6.66
N ALA A 111 7.25 -16.06 -6.08
CA ALA A 111 6.85 -16.68 -4.82
C ALA A 111 6.37 -18.13 -5.01
N GLU A 112 6.77 -19.01 -4.09
CA GLU A 112 6.12 -20.30 -3.89
C GLU A 112 4.86 -20.10 -3.06
N LEU A 113 3.71 -20.65 -3.52
CA LEU A 113 2.42 -20.44 -2.86
C LEU A 113 1.98 -21.69 -2.09
N ILE A 114 1.66 -21.49 -0.82
CA ILE A 114 0.93 -22.47 0.01
C ILE A 114 -0.50 -21.96 0.18
N GLN A 115 -1.44 -22.71 -0.40
CA GLN A 115 -2.85 -22.40 -0.28
C GLN A 115 -3.43 -23.11 0.93
N VAL A 116 -4.16 -22.39 1.78
CA VAL A 116 -4.80 -22.91 2.99
C VAL A 116 -6.29 -22.56 3.00
N PRO A 117 -7.13 -23.33 3.71
CA PRO A 117 -8.55 -22.99 3.87
C PRO A 117 -8.74 -21.57 4.42
N ALA A 118 -9.74 -20.87 3.91
CA ALA A 118 -10.09 -19.54 4.38
C ALA A 118 -10.82 -19.66 5.74
N VAL A 119 -10.15 -19.23 6.80
CA VAL A 119 -10.70 -19.23 8.15
C VAL A 119 -10.50 -17.88 8.84
N PRO A 120 -11.38 -17.49 9.78
CA PRO A 120 -11.27 -16.24 10.53
C PRO A 120 -9.92 -16.11 11.25
N TYR A 121 -9.47 -14.88 11.51
CA TYR A 121 -8.20 -14.61 12.20
C TYR A 121 -8.11 -15.25 13.60
N ALA A 122 -9.24 -15.42 14.31
CA ALA A 122 -9.27 -16.12 15.59
C ALA A 122 -8.82 -17.59 15.49
N ASN A 123 -9.04 -18.24 14.34
CA ASN A 123 -8.63 -19.62 14.11
C ASN A 123 -7.10 -19.75 14.06
N PRO A 124 -6.49 -20.76 14.74
CA PRO A 124 -5.04 -20.97 14.69
C PRO A 124 -4.52 -21.29 13.28
N ASN A 125 -5.35 -21.84 12.39
CA ASN A 125 -4.99 -22.15 11.01
C ASN A 125 -5.25 -20.99 10.04
N ASN A 126 -5.55 -19.80 10.54
CA ASN A 126 -5.56 -18.60 9.69
C ASN A 126 -4.20 -18.43 8.99
N TYR A 127 -4.24 -18.08 7.72
CA TYR A 127 -3.05 -18.03 6.86
C TYR A 127 -1.90 -17.18 7.43
N VAL A 128 -2.19 -16.09 8.17
CA VAL A 128 -1.18 -15.25 8.83
C VAL A 128 -0.50 -16.02 9.98
N LYS A 129 -1.30 -16.66 10.85
CA LYS A 129 -0.77 -17.45 11.96
C LYS A 129 -0.04 -18.71 11.48
N TYR A 130 -0.56 -19.33 10.42
CA TYR A 130 0.08 -20.49 9.80
C TYR A 130 1.47 -20.12 9.25
N SER A 131 1.59 -18.97 8.58
CA SER A 131 2.89 -18.52 8.02
C SER A 131 3.96 -18.32 9.11
N GLY A 132 3.60 -17.80 10.28
CA GLY A 132 4.52 -17.70 11.41
C GLY A 132 5.05 -19.06 11.86
N ARG A 133 4.16 -20.05 12.10
CA ARG A 133 4.57 -21.40 12.49
C ARG A 133 5.39 -22.11 11.40
N LEU A 134 5.05 -21.86 10.12
CA LEU A 134 5.82 -22.40 9.00
C LEU A 134 7.25 -21.86 8.99
N ALA A 135 7.41 -20.56 9.19
CA ALA A 135 8.73 -19.93 9.29
C ALA A 135 9.57 -20.51 10.44
N GLU A 136 8.96 -20.66 11.63
CA GLU A 136 9.61 -21.29 12.78
C GLU A 136 10.06 -22.73 12.49
N ARG A 137 9.23 -23.50 11.80
CA ARG A 137 9.56 -24.88 11.41
C ARG A 137 10.70 -24.93 10.40
N LEU A 138 10.68 -24.05 9.40
CA LEU A 138 11.73 -23.96 8.40
C LEU A 138 13.05 -23.48 9.01
N ALA A 139 13.03 -22.53 9.93
CA ALA A 139 14.21 -22.02 10.62
C ALA A 139 14.97 -23.10 11.41
N GLN A 140 14.26 -24.17 11.85
CA GLN A 140 14.88 -25.31 12.52
C GLN A 140 15.59 -26.31 11.59
N SER A 141 15.23 -26.30 10.30
CA SER A 141 15.71 -27.30 9.33
C SER A 141 16.53 -26.71 8.18
N ASP A 142 16.35 -25.42 7.86
CA ASP A 142 17.08 -24.74 6.78
C ASP A 142 18.43 -24.21 7.31
N PRO A 143 19.58 -24.72 6.82
CA PRO A 143 20.89 -24.25 7.26
C PRO A 143 21.17 -22.79 6.92
N ASN A 144 20.42 -22.23 5.97
CA ASN A 144 20.52 -20.84 5.55
C ASN A 144 19.55 -19.92 6.30
N GLY A 145 18.75 -20.51 7.20
CA GLY A 145 17.76 -19.82 8.00
C GLY A 145 16.44 -19.57 7.26
N ALA A 146 15.41 -19.30 8.05
CA ALA A 146 14.12 -18.86 7.55
C ALA A 146 13.55 -17.81 8.49
N ILE A 147 12.81 -16.85 7.93
CA ILE A 147 12.15 -15.79 8.70
C ILE A 147 10.66 -15.71 8.39
N TRP A 148 9.87 -15.35 9.37
CA TRP A 148 8.56 -14.78 9.17
C TRP A 148 8.67 -13.27 9.00
N ALA A 149 8.30 -12.74 7.84
CA ALA A 149 8.41 -11.31 7.57
C ALA A 149 7.54 -10.48 8.51
N ASN A 150 6.35 -11.00 8.90
CA ASN A 150 5.46 -10.42 9.91
C ASN A 150 5.25 -8.92 9.75
N GLN A 151 4.79 -8.50 8.58
CA GLN A 151 4.67 -7.09 8.20
C GLN A 151 3.96 -6.19 9.22
N PHE A 152 3.05 -6.76 10.02
CA PHE A 152 2.24 -5.99 10.97
C PHE A 152 3.01 -5.63 12.25
N ASP A 153 3.89 -6.51 12.70
CA ASP A 153 4.53 -6.39 14.01
C ASP A 153 6.08 -6.37 13.93
N ASN A 154 6.64 -6.50 12.74
CA ASN A 154 8.07 -6.32 12.49
C ASN A 154 8.38 -4.82 12.27
N VAL A 155 9.04 -4.21 13.24
CA VAL A 155 9.35 -2.78 13.25
C VAL A 155 10.34 -2.34 12.16
N ALA A 156 11.03 -3.27 11.50
CA ALA A 156 11.83 -2.95 10.31
C ALA A 156 10.97 -2.35 9.18
N ASN A 157 9.68 -2.69 9.12
CA ASN A 157 8.71 -2.06 8.24
C ASN A 157 8.57 -0.56 8.55
N ARG A 158 8.40 -0.18 9.82
CA ARG A 158 8.35 1.23 10.25
C ARG A 158 9.67 1.93 9.96
N GLN A 159 10.80 1.27 10.26
CA GLN A 159 12.14 1.80 10.07
C GLN A 159 12.41 2.20 8.62
N ALA A 160 11.89 1.43 7.65
CA ALA A 160 11.97 1.77 6.24
C ALA A 160 11.45 3.19 5.94
N HIS A 161 10.37 3.59 6.58
CA HIS A 161 9.75 4.90 6.35
C HIS A 161 10.37 6.02 7.18
N VAL A 162 10.93 5.69 8.35
CA VAL A 162 11.76 6.63 9.16
C VAL A 162 12.99 7.04 8.38
N GLU A 163 13.69 6.06 7.76
CA GLU A 163 14.98 6.30 7.11
C GLU A 163 14.85 6.79 5.65
N THR A 164 13.71 6.52 5.00
CA THR A 164 13.58 6.82 3.58
C THR A 164 12.41 7.72 3.27
N THR A 165 11.16 7.29 3.44
CA THR A 165 9.98 8.03 2.98
C THR A 165 9.84 9.39 3.65
N GLY A 166 10.03 9.45 4.98
CA GLY A 166 9.97 10.72 5.73
C GLY A 166 11.02 11.73 5.27
N PRO A 167 12.32 11.37 5.26
CA PRO A 167 13.38 12.23 4.72
C PRO A 167 13.15 12.65 3.27
N GLU A 168 12.74 11.72 2.40
CA GLU A 168 12.45 12.03 0.99
C GLU A 168 11.32 13.08 0.86
N VAL A 169 10.25 12.96 1.64
CA VAL A 169 9.15 13.94 1.65
C VAL A 169 9.66 15.30 2.10
N TRP A 170 10.46 15.35 3.16
CA TRP A 170 11.05 16.60 3.64
C TRP A 170 11.92 17.26 2.61
N ASP A 171 12.85 16.51 2.03
CA ASP A 171 13.83 17.06 1.06
C ASP A 171 13.14 17.47 -0.25
N GLN A 172 12.18 16.68 -0.75
CA GLN A 172 11.46 16.96 -1.99
C GLN A 172 10.50 18.16 -1.90
N THR A 173 10.13 18.56 -0.67
CA THR A 173 9.33 19.76 -0.42
C THR A 173 10.17 20.96 0.03
N ASP A 174 11.50 20.87 0.01
CA ASP A 174 12.41 21.87 0.59
C ASP A 174 12.04 22.23 2.04
N GLY A 175 11.58 21.25 2.82
CA GLY A 175 11.12 21.42 4.19
C GLY A 175 9.81 22.19 4.36
N LYS A 176 9.01 22.36 3.30
CA LYS A 176 7.77 23.14 3.31
C LYS A 176 6.50 22.29 3.47
N VAL A 177 6.63 21.02 3.80
CA VAL A 177 5.48 20.16 4.10
C VAL A 177 4.85 20.56 5.42
N ASP A 178 3.55 20.89 5.41
CA ASP A 178 2.77 21.28 6.59
C ASP A 178 1.97 20.10 7.15
N GLY A 179 1.54 19.16 6.29
CA GLY A 179 0.76 18.00 6.67
C GLY A 179 1.13 16.74 5.90
N PHE A 180 1.06 15.60 6.58
CA PHE A 180 1.16 14.29 5.96
C PHE A 180 0.01 13.41 6.43
N ILE A 181 -0.64 12.72 5.51
CA ILE A 181 -1.77 11.86 5.81
C ILE A 181 -1.79 10.62 4.93
N CYS A 182 -2.06 9.47 5.53
CA CYS A 182 -2.34 8.25 4.75
C CYS A 182 -3.19 7.25 5.54
N ALA A 183 -3.70 6.26 4.83
CA ALA A 183 -4.37 5.10 5.38
C ALA A 183 -3.39 4.08 5.96
N VAL A 184 -3.91 3.20 6.80
CA VAL A 184 -3.12 2.19 7.51
C VAL A 184 -3.53 0.78 7.11
N GLY A 185 -2.55 0.03 6.59
CA GLY A 185 -2.57 -1.43 6.57
C GLY A 185 -1.74 -2.00 7.72
N SER A 186 -0.43 -1.97 7.62
CA SER A 186 0.49 -2.43 8.68
C SER A 186 0.87 -1.35 9.69
N GLY A 187 0.69 -0.09 9.38
CA GLY A 187 1.08 1.04 10.22
C GLY A 187 2.47 1.61 9.95
N GLY A 188 3.35 0.84 9.31
CA GLY A 188 4.75 1.23 9.11
C GLY A 188 4.91 2.58 8.41
N THR A 189 4.12 2.83 7.36
CA THR A 189 4.23 4.08 6.58
C THR A 189 3.84 5.29 7.43
N LEU A 190 2.64 5.27 8.01
CA LEU A 190 2.13 6.43 8.77
C LEU A 190 3.00 6.73 9.99
N ALA A 191 3.30 5.71 10.80
CA ALA A 191 4.11 5.89 12.00
C ALA A 191 5.58 6.21 11.68
N GLY A 192 6.17 5.60 10.65
CA GLY A 192 7.55 5.88 10.27
C GLY A 192 7.75 7.29 9.71
N VAL A 193 6.84 7.74 8.85
CA VAL A 193 6.86 9.14 8.38
C VAL A 193 6.58 10.09 9.55
N GLY A 194 5.66 9.73 10.46
CA GLY A 194 5.36 10.51 11.66
C GLY A 194 6.57 10.68 12.57
N GLU A 195 7.33 9.61 12.82
CA GLU A 195 8.56 9.68 13.62
C GLU A 195 9.60 10.62 13.00
N ALA A 196 9.68 10.65 11.67
CA ALA A 196 10.61 11.54 10.96
C ALA A 196 10.14 13.00 10.89
N LEU A 197 8.84 13.26 10.76
CA LEU A 197 8.30 14.57 10.41
C LEU A 197 7.54 15.30 11.53
N GLN A 198 6.87 14.61 12.47
CA GLN A 198 6.21 15.26 13.61
C GLN A 198 7.15 16.15 14.45
N PRO A 199 8.40 15.73 14.76
CA PRO A 199 9.34 16.59 15.48
C PRO A 199 9.71 17.88 14.71
N ARG A 200 9.43 17.94 13.42
CA ARG A 200 9.64 19.12 12.55
C ARG A 200 8.39 20.00 12.43
N GLY A 201 7.32 19.69 13.17
CA GLY A 201 6.08 20.45 13.19
C GLY A 201 5.06 20.05 12.09
N VAL A 202 5.31 18.96 11.37
CA VAL A 202 4.37 18.45 10.34
C VAL A 202 3.17 17.79 11.01
N ARG A 203 1.96 18.21 10.64
CA ARG A 203 0.71 17.64 11.16
C ARG A 203 0.45 16.26 10.54
N MET A 204 0.20 15.26 11.37
CA MET A 204 0.01 13.88 10.93
C MET A 204 -1.47 13.48 10.94
N GLY A 205 -1.94 12.88 9.85
CA GLY A 205 -3.33 12.45 9.68
C GLY A 205 -3.51 10.97 9.39
N LEU A 206 -4.55 10.37 9.95
CA LEU A 206 -5.05 9.06 9.57
C LEU A 206 -6.26 9.23 8.64
N ALA A 207 -6.17 8.72 7.42
CA ALA A 207 -7.31 8.53 6.52
C ALA A 207 -7.76 7.06 6.61
N ASP A 208 -8.86 6.79 7.29
CA ASP A 208 -9.31 5.42 7.56
C ASP A 208 -10.57 5.10 6.75
N PRO A 209 -10.64 3.97 6.02
CA PRO A 209 -11.85 3.61 5.29
C PRO A 209 -13.00 3.29 6.26
N GLU A 210 -14.23 3.47 5.81
CA GLU A 210 -15.40 3.05 6.57
C GLU A 210 -15.32 1.58 6.98
N GLY A 211 -15.77 1.26 8.19
CA GLY A 211 -15.71 -0.08 8.77
C GLY A 211 -14.36 -0.47 9.37
N SER A 212 -13.34 0.39 9.24
CA SER A 212 -12.03 0.17 9.87
C SER A 212 -12.04 0.44 11.37
N GLY A 213 -11.19 -0.29 12.11
CA GLY A 213 -11.10 -0.17 13.57
C GLY A 213 -10.28 1.00 14.08
N LEU A 214 -9.29 1.48 13.32
CA LEU A 214 -8.36 2.50 13.83
C LEU A 214 -9.03 3.85 14.07
N TYR A 215 -9.93 4.27 13.19
CA TYR A 215 -10.71 5.48 13.42
C TYR A 215 -11.41 5.46 14.79
N LYS A 216 -12.04 4.33 15.13
CA LYS A 216 -12.69 4.15 16.43
C LYS A 216 -11.69 4.13 17.58
N LEU A 217 -10.55 3.45 17.40
CA LEU A 217 -9.52 3.34 18.44
C LEU A 217 -8.93 4.70 18.80
N TYR A 218 -8.62 5.56 17.82
CA TYR A 218 -8.04 6.88 18.06
C TYR A 218 -9.08 7.96 18.44
N THR A 219 -10.32 7.86 17.98
CA THR A 219 -11.32 8.93 18.17
C THR A 219 -12.42 8.59 19.16
N GLY A 220 -12.61 7.32 19.51
CA GLY A 220 -13.76 6.84 20.28
C GLY A 220 -15.09 6.84 19.48
N LYS A 221 -15.11 7.29 18.23
CA LYS A 221 -16.30 7.40 17.37
C LYS A 221 -16.48 6.12 16.54
N ASP A 222 -17.73 5.83 16.18
CA ASP A 222 -18.03 4.67 15.34
C ASP A 222 -17.50 4.85 13.90
N ALA A 223 -16.84 3.82 13.38
CA ALA A 223 -16.34 3.81 12.03
C ALA A 223 -17.44 3.51 10.99
N GLY A 224 -18.49 2.77 11.34
CA GLY A 224 -19.65 2.43 10.49
C GLY A 224 -19.29 1.95 9.09
N GLY A 225 -20.23 1.32 8.39
CA GLY A 225 -20.04 0.99 6.97
C GLY A 225 -19.05 -0.14 6.65
N ASN A 226 -18.71 -0.25 5.38
CA ASN A 226 -17.72 -1.18 4.82
C ASN A 226 -17.01 -0.50 3.66
N SER A 227 -15.82 -0.96 3.32
CA SER A 227 -15.08 -0.49 2.15
C SER A 227 -14.68 -1.68 1.27
N ILE A 228 -14.69 -1.45 -0.05
CA ILE A 228 -14.14 -2.40 -1.02
C ILE A 228 -12.61 -2.28 -1.15
N THR A 229 -12.03 -1.27 -0.52
CA THR A 229 -10.59 -0.99 -0.62
C THR A 229 -9.78 -2.05 0.11
N GLU A 230 -8.81 -2.61 -0.58
CA GLU A 230 -7.96 -3.69 -0.07
C GLU A 230 -6.64 -3.16 0.48
N GLY A 231 -6.04 -3.92 1.41
CA GLY A 231 -4.68 -3.64 1.94
C GLY A 231 -4.60 -2.56 3.01
N ILE A 232 -5.72 -1.93 3.36
CA ILE A 232 -5.87 -0.95 4.44
C ILE A 232 -7.10 -1.29 5.29
N GLY A 233 -7.37 -0.52 6.33
CA GLY A 233 -8.52 -0.77 7.21
C GLY A 233 -8.16 -1.71 8.36
N GLN A 234 -7.16 -1.34 9.16
CA GLN A 234 -6.68 -2.14 10.28
C GLN A 234 -7.64 -2.11 11.48
N GLY A 235 -7.85 -3.28 12.08
CA GLY A 235 -8.75 -3.43 13.25
C GLY A 235 -8.07 -3.33 14.62
N ARG A 236 -6.74 -3.17 14.68
CA ARG A 236 -5.95 -3.10 15.92
C ARG A 236 -4.76 -2.17 15.79
N ILE A 237 -4.24 -1.71 16.91
CA ILE A 237 -2.90 -1.11 16.96
C ILE A 237 -1.89 -2.24 16.71
N THR A 238 -1.07 -2.09 15.68
CA THR A 238 0.04 -3.01 15.35
C THR A 238 1.31 -2.52 16.05
N THR A 239 2.33 -3.37 16.18
CA THR A 239 3.60 -2.93 16.76
C THR A 239 4.25 -1.81 15.95
N ASN A 240 3.99 -1.74 14.66
CA ASN A 240 4.44 -0.60 13.83
C ASN A 240 3.79 0.74 14.22
N LEU A 241 2.64 0.73 14.89
CA LEU A 241 1.94 1.93 15.38
C LEU A 241 2.25 2.25 16.84
N ASP A 242 2.99 1.40 17.56
CA ASP A 242 3.27 1.62 18.98
C ASP A 242 3.90 3.00 19.22
N GLY A 243 3.28 3.77 20.12
CA GLY A 243 3.74 5.11 20.48
C GLY A 243 3.45 6.20 19.44
N PHE A 244 2.77 5.89 18.34
CA PHE A 244 2.35 6.89 17.35
C PHE A 244 0.91 7.35 17.60
N GLU A 245 0.71 8.67 17.61
CA GLU A 245 -0.59 9.31 17.73
C GLU A 245 -0.80 10.27 16.54
N PRO A 246 -1.84 10.09 15.73
CA PRO A 246 -2.18 11.04 14.67
C PRO A 246 -2.82 12.30 15.26
N ASP A 247 -2.50 13.47 14.72
CA ASP A 247 -3.11 14.75 15.11
C ASP A 247 -4.57 14.84 14.68
N VAL A 248 -4.94 14.18 13.57
CA VAL A 248 -6.29 14.12 13.03
C VAL A 248 -6.62 12.76 12.44
N CYS A 249 -7.89 12.37 12.52
CA CYS A 249 -8.40 11.13 11.94
C CYS A 249 -9.67 11.42 11.14
N TYR A 250 -9.72 10.93 9.91
CA TYR A 250 -10.89 11.03 9.04
C TYR A 250 -11.37 9.64 8.66
N LYS A 251 -12.68 9.43 8.79
CA LYS A 251 -13.38 8.28 8.24
C LYS A 251 -13.79 8.59 6.80
N ILE A 252 -13.29 7.83 5.83
CA ILE A 252 -13.48 8.07 4.41
C ILE A 252 -14.37 6.98 3.80
N PRO A 253 -15.56 7.33 3.27
CA PRO A 253 -16.40 6.39 2.54
C PRO A 253 -15.90 6.15 1.10
N ASP A 254 -16.17 4.95 0.57
CA ASP A 254 -15.83 4.61 -0.82
C ASP A 254 -16.52 5.55 -1.82
N ALA A 255 -17.74 5.99 -1.52
CA ALA A 255 -18.47 6.95 -2.36
C ALA A 255 -17.74 8.29 -2.54
N GLU A 256 -16.85 8.67 -1.61
CA GLU A 256 -15.99 9.85 -1.72
C GLU A 256 -14.67 9.53 -2.41
N ALA A 257 -14.08 8.38 -2.08
CA ALA A 257 -12.73 8.00 -2.54
C ALA A 257 -12.70 7.53 -4.00
N LEU A 258 -13.70 6.76 -4.44
CA LEU A 258 -13.68 6.16 -5.78
C LEU A 258 -13.78 7.19 -6.91
N PRO A 259 -14.65 8.23 -6.86
CA PRO A 259 -14.67 9.27 -7.89
C PRO A 259 -13.31 9.95 -8.07
N ILE A 260 -12.53 10.11 -7.00
CA ILE A 260 -11.18 10.69 -7.07
C ILE A 260 -10.25 9.79 -7.89
N VAL A 261 -10.29 8.47 -7.68
CA VAL A 261 -9.46 7.52 -8.45
C VAL A 261 -9.83 7.53 -9.92
N PHE A 262 -11.11 7.60 -10.24
CA PHE A 262 -11.60 7.62 -11.62
C PHE A 262 -11.23 8.93 -12.32
N ASP A 263 -11.36 10.06 -11.63
CA ASP A 263 -10.98 11.38 -12.14
C ASP A 263 -9.48 11.48 -12.40
N LEU A 264 -8.66 10.99 -11.49
CA LEU A 264 -7.20 10.93 -11.68
C LEU A 264 -6.79 10.15 -12.92
N LEU A 265 -7.43 8.99 -13.15
CA LEU A 265 -7.14 8.20 -14.35
C LEU A 265 -7.54 8.95 -15.63
N GLN A 266 -8.74 9.54 -15.64
CA GLN A 266 -9.29 10.20 -16.82
C GLN A 266 -8.59 11.54 -17.13
N HIS A 267 -8.24 12.33 -16.13
CA HIS A 267 -7.81 13.72 -16.32
C HIS A 267 -6.35 13.99 -15.96
N GLU A 268 -5.71 13.10 -15.21
CA GLU A 268 -4.31 13.23 -14.80
C GLU A 268 -3.45 12.03 -15.24
N GLY A 269 -4.04 10.99 -15.84
CA GLY A 269 -3.33 9.81 -16.36
C GLY A 269 -2.78 8.90 -15.25
N LEU A 270 -3.28 9.00 -14.01
CA LEU A 270 -2.81 8.24 -12.86
C LEU A 270 -3.74 7.05 -12.58
N CYS A 271 -3.33 5.86 -12.99
CA CYS A 271 -4.03 4.60 -12.73
C CYS A 271 -3.64 4.05 -11.35
N LEU A 272 -4.46 4.27 -10.34
CA LEU A 272 -4.13 3.98 -8.94
C LEU A 272 -5.15 3.03 -8.28
N GLY A 273 -4.73 2.35 -7.21
CA GLY A 273 -5.60 1.53 -6.38
C GLY A 273 -6.51 2.37 -5.45
N GLY A 274 -7.56 1.76 -4.91
CA GLY A 274 -8.57 2.42 -4.07
C GLY A 274 -7.99 3.07 -2.81
N SER A 275 -6.93 2.51 -2.23
CA SER A 275 -6.24 3.10 -1.08
C SER A 275 -5.68 4.50 -1.37
N SER A 276 -5.27 4.78 -2.61
CA SER A 276 -4.85 6.13 -3.02
C SER A 276 -6.02 7.11 -3.01
N GLY A 277 -7.23 6.67 -3.39
CA GLY A 277 -8.45 7.48 -3.28
C GLY A 277 -8.79 7.85 -1.83
N ILE A 278 -8.71 6.87 -0.91
CA ILE A 278 -8.87 7.11 0.54
C ILE A 278 -7.85 8.14 1.03
N ASN A 279 -6.60 8.01 0.64
CA ASN A 279 -5.51 8.91 1.01
C ASN A 279 -5.75 10.34 0.52
N ILE A 280 -6.13 10.50 -0.73
CA ILE A 280 -6.36 11.82 -1.34
C ILE A 280 -7.60 12.48 -0.76
N ALA A 281 -8.69 11.74 -0.56
CA ALA A 281 -9.88 12.25 0.13
C ALA A 281 -9.54 12.75 1.55
N GLY A 282 -8.73 11.98 2.28
CA GLY A 282 -8.19 12.39 3.58
C GLY A 282 -7.35 13.67 3.49
N ALA A 283 -6.46 13.76 2.50
CA ALA A 283 -5.63 14.97 2.28
C ALA A 283 -6.48 16.21 1.95
N MET A 284 -7.53 16.05 1.15
CA MET A 284 -8.46 17.14 0.85
C MET A 284 -9.24 17.59 2.09
N ARG A 285 -9.63 16.68 2.97
CA ARG A 285 -10.26 17.04 4.26
C ARG A 285 -9.29 17.77 5.18
N MET A 286 -8.06 17.26 5.32
CA MET A 286 -7.01 17.89 6.09
C MET A 286 -6.72 19.32 5.57
N ALA A 287 -6.65 19.49 4.25
CA ALA A 287 -6.47 20.78 3.60
C ALA A 287 -7.58 21.78 3.94
N ARG A 288 -8.85 21.33 3.91
CA ARG A 288 -9.99 22.17 4.28
C ARG A 288 -9.95 22.60 5.75
N ASP A 289 -9.52 21.68 6.63
CA ASP A 289 -9.39 21.97 8.07
C ASP A 289 -8.23 22.91 8.38
N MET A 290 -7.15 22.86 7.59
CA MET A 290 -5.99 23.75 7.76
C MET A 290 -6.17 25.11 7.09
N GLY A 291 -7.01 25.18 6.07
CA GLY A 291 -7.18 26.34 5.22
C GLY A 291 -6.23 26.36 4.01
N PRO A 292 -6.41 27.32 3.09
CA PRO A 292 -5.61 27.38 1.87
C PRO A 292 -4.15 27.79 2.13
N GLY A 293 -3.26 27.45 1.18
CA GLY A 293 -1.85 27.86 1.19
C GLY A 293 -0.91 26.88 1.86
N HIS A 294 -1.40 25.70 2.34
CA HIS A 294 -0.58 24.66 2.93
C HIS A 294 -0.11 23.61 1.91
N THR A 295 1.01 22.97 2.20
CA THR A 295 1.53 21.81 1.45
C THR A 295 1.22 20.54 2.21
N ILE A 296 0.42 19.65 1.61
CA ILE A 296 0.01 18.38 2.22
C ILE A 296 0.46 17.24 1.33
N VAL A 297 1.17 16.29 1.93
CA VAL A 297 1.65 15.09 1.25
C VAL A 297 0.84 13.88 1.64
N THR A 298 0.52 13.06 0.66
CA THR A 298 -0.11 11.75 0.87
C THR A 298 0.58 10.67 0.04
N ILE A 299 0.14 9.40 0.16
CA ILE A 299 0.74 8.26 -0.51
C ILE A 299 -0.13 7.79 -1.68
N LEU A 300 0.46 7.68 -2.86
CA LEU A 300 -0.09 6.96 -4.01
C LEU A 300 0.43 5.52 -3.92
N CYS A 301 -0.37 4.64 -3.30
CA CYS A 301 0.11 3.40 -2.69
C CYS A 301 0.58 2.36 -3.70
N ASP A 302 -0.21 2.14 -4.78
CA ASP A 302 0.02 1.08 -5.74
C ASP A 302 -0.70 1.35 -7.07
N TYR A 303 -0.36 0.52 -8.07
CA TYR A 303 -0.88 0.64 -9.42
C TYR A 303 -2.28 0.01 -9.55
N GLY A 304 -3.20 0.71 -10.22
CA GLY A 304 -4.61 0.35 -10.31
C GLY A 304 -4.93 -0.91 -11.09
N THR A 305 -4.05 -1.35 -12.01
CA THR A 305 -4.28 -2.55 -12.85
C THR A 305 -4.45 -3.84 -12.04
N ARG A 306 -4.08 -3.84 -10.75
CA ARG A 306 -4.29 -4.97 -9.83
C ARG A 306 -5.73 -5.15 -9.37
N TYR A 307 -6.60 -4.21 -9.70
CA TYR A 307 -7.98 -4.12 -9.19
C TYR A 307 -9.03 -4.12 -10.29
N GLN A 308 -8.70 -4.63 -11.49
CA GLN A 308 -9.59 -4.63 -12.66
C GLN A 308 -10.90 -5.36 -12.39
N SER A 309 -10.87 -6.48 -11.67
CA SER A 309 -12.06 -7.28 -11.36
C SER A 309 -13.02 -6.65 -10.35
N LYS A 310 -12.61 -5.55 -9.68
CA LYS A 310 -13.41 -4.87 -8.65
C LYS A 310 -13.51 -3.38 -8.90
N LEU A 311 -12.39 -2.64 -8.69
CA LEU A 311 -12.34 -1.18 -8.76
C LEU A 311 -12.68 -0.64 -10.15
N PHE A 312 -12.30 -1.37 -11.19
CA PHE A 312 -12.55 -1.02 -12.60
C PHE A 312 -13.54 -1.98 -13.29
N ASN A 313 -14.45 -2.58 -12.51
CA ASN A 313 -15.52 -3.42 -13.02
C ASN A 313 -16.87 -2.75 -12.75
N PRO A 314 -17.58 -2.27 -13.80
CA PRO A 314 -18.83 -1.53 -13.65
C PRO A 314 -19.93 -2.38 -13.01
N GLU A 315 -20.01 -3.68 -13.32
CA GLU A 315 -21.02 -4.60 -12.76
C GLU A 315 -20.78 -4.74 -11.24
N PHE A 316 -19.54 -4.99 -10.82
CA PHE A 316 -19.20 -5.11 -9.41
C PHE A 316 -19.51 -3.82 -8.62
N LEU A 317 -19.17 -2.66 -9.19
CA LEU A 317 -19.46 -1.37 -8.56
C LEU A 317 -20.97 -1.13 -8.42
N ALA A 318 -21.74 -1.41 -9.49
CA ALA A 318 -23.19 -1.27 -9.48
C ALA A 318 -23.88 -2.19 -8.47
N GLU A 319 -23.45 -3.47 -8.36
CA GLU A 319 -23.92 -4.42 -7.35
C GLU A 319 -23.68 -3.94 -5.91
N LYS A 320 -22.61 -3.18 -5.70
CA LYS A 320 -22.28 -2.58 -4.39
C LYS A 320 -22.94 -1.22 -4.15
N GLY A 321 -23.68 -0.69 -5.11
CA GLY A 321 -24.26 0.65 -5.03
C GLY A 321 -23.20 1.76 -5.02
N LEU A 322 -22.04 1.52 -5.62
CA LEU A 322 -20.91 2.43 -5.67
C LEU A 322 -20.91 3.23 -7.00
N PRO A 323 -20.26 4.40 -7.03
CA PRO A 323 -20.16 5.20 -8.25
C PRO A 323 -19.52 4.44 -9.41
N VAL A 324 -20.16 4.46 -10.57
CA VAL A 324 -19.64 3.94 -11.83
C VAL A 324 -19.40 5.13 -12.76
N PRO A 325 -18.16 5.40 -13.20
CA PRO A 325 -17.90 6.49 -14.12
C PRO A 325 -18.37 6.15 -15.54
N ASP A 326 -18.96 7.11 -16.25
CA ASP A 326 -19.53 6.92 -17.60
C ASP A 326 -18.54 6.32 -18.61
N TRP A 327 -17.26 6.62 -18.46
CA TRP A 327 -16.22 6.12 -19.38
C TRP A 327 -15.91 4.63 -19.18
N LEU A 328 -16.19 4.07 -18.01
CA LEU A 328 -15.89 2.68 -17.68
C LEU A 328 -16.88 1.70 -18.36
N ASP A 329 -18.11 2.15 -18.59
CA ASP A 329 -19.20 1.36 -19.20
C ASP A 329 -19.48 1.76 -20.65
N ARG A 330 -18.56 2.46 -21.29
CA ARG A 330 -18.72 2.86 -22.71
C ARG A 330 -18.61 1.67 -23.64
N ALA A 331 -19.58 1.56 -24.55
CA ALA A 331 -19.45 0.69 -25.71
C ALA A 331 -18.19 1.06 -26.53
N PRO A 332 -17.53 0.09 -27.18
CA PRO A 332 -16.44 0.37 -28.09
C PRO A 332 -16.82 1.44 -29.11
N ALA A 333 -15.95 2.44 -29.29
CA ALA A 333 -16.19 3.47 -30.28
C ALA A 333 -16.21 2.88 -31.69
N SER A 334 -17.20 3.24 -32.50
CA SER A 334 -17.17 2.95 -33.91
C SER A 334 -16.17 3.88 -34.61
N ILE A 335 -14.97 3.35 -34.86
CA ILE A 335 -13.93 4.07 -35.59
C ILE A 335 -13.97 3.58 -37.03
N PRO A 336 -13.91 4.49 -38.04
CA PRO A 336 -13.83 4.07 -39.46
C PRO A 336 -12.62 3.12 -39.62
N GLY A 337 -12.88 1.93 -40.16
CA GLY A 337 -11.83 0.96 -40.44
C GLY A 337 -10.90 1.47 -41.53
N VAL A 338 -9.61 1.30 -41.32
CA VAL A 338 -8.56 1.54 -42.33
C VAL A 338 -7.84 0.22 -42.67
N PHE A 339 -8.53 -0.90 -42.44
CA PHE A 339 -8.03 -2.20 -42.84
C PHE A 339 -7.99 -2.30 -44.36
N GLU A 340 -6.84 -2.63 -44.90
CA GLU A 340 -6.70 -3.11 -46.28
C GLU A 340 -6.72 -4.64 -46.25
N ASP A 341 -7.66 -5.24 -46.96
CA ASP A 341 -7.65 -6.70 -47.18
C ASP A 341 -6.45 -7.01 -48.08
N VAL A 342 -5.44 -7.66 -47.49
CA VAL A 342 -4.28 -8.17 -48.23
C VAL A 342 -4.65 -9.59 -48.64
N GLU A 343 -4.89 -9.80 -49.95
CA GLU A 343 -5.06 -11.14 -50.55
C GLU A 343 -3.77 -11.99 -50.45
#